data_f84a92848d1189cf64c003838af79cff
#
_entry.id   f84a92848d1189cf64c003838af79cff
#
_cell.length_a   1.000
_cell.length_b   1.000
_cell.length_c   1.000
_cell.angle_alpha   90.00
_cell.angle_beta   90.00
_cell.angle_gamma   90.00
#
_symmetry.space_group_name_H-M   'P 1'
#
loop_
_entity.id
_entity.type
_entity.pdbx_description
1 polymer ?
#
loop_
_entity_poly.entity_id
_entity_poly.type
_entity_poly.pdbx_seq_one_letter_code
_entity_poly.pdbx_strand_id
1 'polypeptide(L)'
;MRLSRRHIWVNKRQQGRPGALPGIMQGGKKMDENIVISIARQYGSGGRTVGKMLAEKLGISFYDKEIIRMASDESGIDLKLFGKVEGGDSVKPSLFTKSTIYRGKLHQPDSKEFISDENIFSYQAKIVNDLAEKESYVIVGRCVNYVMKDRPNTLRVFIHAPWEFRVEQASEKISGSREDIEKFLLKDDKRKQEYYRRFTGGTWNDATNYDLCLNSGKLGFEKCAEAIEAQLKIMFGK
;
A
#
# COMPACT_ATOMS: atom_id res chain seq x y z
N MET A 1 -42.19 16.74 -1.72
CA MET A 1 -41.67 16.38 -0.38
C MET A 1 -41.14 14.95 -0.46
N ARG A 2 -39.84 14.79 -0.77
CA ARG A 2 -39.15 13.48 -0.83
C ARG A 2 -37.97 13.53 0.10
N LEU A 3 -38.06 12.78 1.19
CA LEU A 3 -37.03 12.64 2.21
C LEU A 3 -35.88 11.78 1.68
N SER A 4 -34.69 12.37 1.68
CA SER A 4 -33.41 11.76 1.40
C SER A 4 -33.09 10.70 2.48
N ARG A 5 -32.95 9.44 2.09
CA ARG A 5 -32.43 8.38 2.96
C ARG A 5 -30.90 8.47 2.98
N ARG A 6 -30.35 9.07 4.03
CA ARG A 6 -28.94 8.91 4.39
C ARG A 6 -28.74 7.47 4.85
N HIS A 7 -27.96 6.71 4.10
CA HIS A 7 -27.51 5.39 4.53
C HIS A 7 -26.40 5.58 5.57
N ILE A 8 -26.80 5.49 6.83
CA ILE A 8 -25.87 5.36 7.95
C ILE A 8 -25.34 3.92 7.92
N TRP A 9 -24.08 3.75 7.56
CA TRP A 9 -23.36 2.49 7.73
C TRP A 9 -23.10 2.29 9.22
N VAL A 10 -24.05 1.65 9.92
CA VAL A 10 -23.83 1.14 11.25
C VAL A 10 -22.92 -0.09 11.16
N ASN A 11 -21.70 0.09 11.59
CA ASN A 11 -20.67 -0.95 11.66
C ASN A 11 -21.08 -1.98 12.73
N LYS A 12 -21.74 -3.08 12.32
CA LYS A 12 -22.07 -4.23 13.17
C LYS A 12 -20.83 -5.09 13.44
N ARG A 13 -19.81 -4.56 14.10
CA ARG A 13 -18.71 -5.36 14.69
C ARG A 13 -18.14 -4.66 15.91
N GLN A 14 -18.97 -4.48 16.92
CA GLN A 14 -18.49 -4.29 18.31
C GLN A 14 -18.93 -5.49 19.13
N GLN A 15 -18.27 -6.61 18.92
CA GLN A 15 -18.18 -7.67 19.92
C GLN A 15 -16.72 -8.04 20.04
N GLY A 16 -16.10 -7.66 21.16
CA GLY A 16 -14.91 -8.21 21.77
C GLY A 16 -13.70 -8.43 20.85
N ARG A 17 -12.95 -7.36 20.50
CA ARG A 17 -11.59 -7.52 19.95
C ARG A 17 -10.62 -7.83 21.09
N PRO A 18 -9.96 -9.01 21.12
CA PRO A 18 -8.82 -9.21 22.01
C PRO A 18 -7.61 -8.47 21.44
N GLY A 19 -6.99 -7.61 22.26
CA GLY A 19 -5.61 -7.22 22.08
C GLY A 19 -5.32 -6.00 21.22
N ALA A 20 -5.78 -4.80 21.63
CA ALA A 20 -5.05 -3.59 21.30
C ALA A 20 -3.67 -3.66 21.95
N LEU A 21 -2.61 -3.52 21.15
CA LEU A 21 -1.23 -3.48 21.64
C LEU A 21 -1.07 -2.29 22.62
N PRO A 22 -0.49 -2.47 23.84
CA PRO A 22 -0.37 -1.37 24.82
C PRO A 22 0.66 -0.32 24.34
N GLY A 23 0.34 0.96 24.52
CA GLY A 23 1.13 2.09 24.07
C GLY A 23 2.53 2.18 24.71
N ILE A 24 3.55 2.58 23.92
CA ILE A 24 4.92 2.84 24.38
C ILE A 24 5.05 4.30 24.80
N MET A 25 5.60 4.49 26.01
CA MET A 25 6.02 5.81 26.49
C MET A 25 7.51 5.98 26.23
N GLN A 26 7.91 6.87 25.35
CA GLN A 26 9.26 7.43 25.30
C GLN A 26 9.16 8.95 25.39
N GLY A 27 9.74 9.50 26.44
CA GLY A 27 10.03 10.94 26.54
C GLY A 27 8.83 11.88 26.55
N GLY A 28 7.76 11.61 27.32
CA GLY A 28 6.73 12.62 27.62
C GLY A 28 5.80 13.04 26.49
N LYS A 29 5.95 12.56 25.26
CA LYS A 29 4.97 12.67 24.18
C LYS A 29 4.29 11.33 24.01
N LYS A 30 2.94 11.30 24.16
CA LYS A 30 2.12 10.16 23.75
C LYS A 30 2.41 9.93 22.27
N MET A 31 3.19 8.90 21.95
CA MET A 31 3.42 8.52 20.54
C MET A 31 2.08 8.02 20.01
N ASP A 32 1.73 8.40 18.79
CA ASP A 32 0.59 7.87 18.06
C ASP A 32 0.60 6.36 18.17
N GLU A 33 -0.45 5.80 18.77
CA GLU A 33 -0.52 4.38 19.11
C GLU A 33 -0.66 3.49 17.86
N ASN A 34 -1.05 4.07 16.72
CA ASN A 34 -1.33 3.37 15.49
C ASN A 34 -0.06 3.08 14.69
N ILE A 35 0.13 1.80 14.31
CA ILE A 35 1.25 1.31 13.52
C ILE A 35 0.80 1.07 12.08
N VAL A 36 1.59 1.53 11.13
CA VAL A 36 1.42 1.25 9.70
C VAL A 36 2.48 0.26 9.23
N ILE A 37 2.05 -0.85 8.64
CA ILE A 37 2.95 -1.82 8.00
C ILE A 37 2.76 -1.75 6.50
N SER A 38 3.72 -1.13 5.82
CA SER A 38 3.71 -0.96 4.37
C SER A 38 4.49 -2.08 3.70
N ILE A 39 3.85 -2.86 2.83
CA ILE A 39 4.48 -3.98 2.11
C ILE A 39 4.55 -3.67 0.62
N ALA A 40 5.75 -3.32 0.13
CA ALA A 40 6.07 -3.36 -1.29
C ALA A 40 6.49 -4.78 -1.69
N ARG A 41 6.21 -5.20 -2.93
CA ARG A 41 6.41 -6.60 -3.31
C ARG A 41 6.52 -6.79 -4.83
N GLN A 42 7.31 -7.75 -5.25
CA GLN A 42 7.28 -8.30 -6.60
C GLN A 42 6.01 -9.14 -6.82
N TYR A 43 5.52 -9.24 -8.06
CA TYR A 43 4.45 -10.21 -8.36
C TYR A 43 4.98 -11.63 -8.21
N GLY A 44 4.18 -12.55 -7.67
CA GLY A 44 4.60 -13.92 -7.39
C GLY A 44 5.45 -14.08 -6.12
N SER A 45 5.86 -13.01 -5.44
CA SER A 45 6.59 -13.13 -4.16
C SER A 45 5.70 -13.34 -2.93
N GLY A 46 4.38 -13.46 -3.08
CA GLY A 46 3.47 -13.72 -1.96
C GLY A 46 3.24 -12.55 -1.01
N GLY A 47 3.73 -11.35 -1.31
CA GLY A 47 3.63 -10.22 -0.37
C GLY A 47 2.20 -9.85 0.05
N ARG A 48 1.18 -10.08 -0.82
CA ARG A 48 -0.22 -9.92 -0.43
C ARG A 48 -0.68 -10.98 0.57
N THR A 49 -0.25 -12.23 0.37
CA THR A 49 -0.54 -13.36 1.26
C THR A 49 0.08 -13.12 2.62
N VAL A 50 1.37 -12.79 2.66
CA VAL A 50 2.09 -12.43 3.90
C VAL A 50 1.39 -11.28 4.63
N GLY A 51 1.00 -10.22 3.91
CA GLY A 51 0.30 -9.08 4.51
C GLY A 51 -1.05 -9.46 5.13
N LYS A 52 -1.82 -10.33 4.49
CA LYS A 52 -3.09 -10.83 5.06
C LYS A 52 -2.86 -11.67 6.31
N MET A 53 -1.95 -12.64 6.25
CA MET A 53 -1.59 -13.49 7.40
C MET A 53 -1.12 -12.65 8.58
N LEU A 54 -0.30 -11.64 8.33
CA LEU A 54 0.18 -10.72 9.36
C LEU A 54 -0.95 -9.90 9.97
N ALA A 55 -1.84 -9.34 9.16
CA ALA A 55 -2.98 -8.56 9.62
C ALA A 55 -3.95 -9.40 10.48
N GLU A 56 -4.23 -10.64 10.05
CA GLU A 56 -5.03 -11.60 10.80
C GLU A 56 -4.37 -11.94 12.14
N LYS A 57 -3.06 -12.23 12.14
CA LYS A 57 -2.29 -12.57 13.35
C LYS A 57 -2.26 -11.41 14.35
N LEU A 58 -2.12 -10.18 13.87
CA LEU A 58 -2.08 -8.97 14.72
C LEU A 58 -3.48 -8.43 15.08
N GLY A 59 -4.56 -8.95 14.47
CA GLY A 59 -5.92 -8.46 14.69
C GLY A 59 -6.15 -7.03 14.17
N ILE A 60 -5.44 -6.61 13.13
CA ILE A 60 -5.52 -5.25 12.53
C ILE A 60 -6.08 -5.30 11.11
N SER A 61 -6.43 -4.14 10.58
CA SER A 61 -7.00 -4.03 9.22
C SER A 61 -5.97 -4.34 8.14
N PHE A 62 -6.46 -4.87 7.01
CA PHE A 62 -5.66 -5.11 5.81
C PHE A 62 -6.21 -4.31 4.64
N TYR A 63 -5.36 -3.55 3.95
CA TYR A 63 -5.72 -2.74 2.79
C TYR A 63 -4.88 -3.09 1.56
N ASP A 64 -5.52 -3.15 0.40
CA ASP A 64 -4.90 -3.29 -0.92
C ASP A 64 -5.66 -2.40 -1.92
N LYS A 65 -6.61 -2.95 -2.68
CA LYS A 65 -7.37 -2.21 -3.70
C LYS A 65 -8.46 -1.31 -3.10
N GLU A 66 -8.83 -1.52 -1.89
CA GLU A 66 -9.84 -0.76 -1.16
C GLU A 66 -9.50 0.74 -1.08
N ILE A 67 -8.21 1.06 -1.00
CA ILE A 67 -7.71 2.46 -0.93
C ILE A 67 -8.15 3.29 -2.13
N ILE A 68 -8.13 2.72 -3.34
CA ILE A 68 -8.56 3.48 -4.54
C ILE A 68 -10.06 3.73 -4.56
N ARG A 69 -10.87 2.82 -4.00
CA ARG A 69 -12.31 3.04 -3.85
C ARG A 69 -12.56 4.17 -2.84
N MET A 70 -11.91 4.11 -1.68
CA MET A 70 -12.01 5.15 -0.67
C MET A 70 -11.57 6.52 -1.21
N ALA A 71 -10.49 6.56 -1.99
CA ALA A 71 -10.01 7.79 -2.61
C ALA A 71 -10.96 8.31 -3.70
N SER A 72 -11.61 7.42 -4.45
CA SER A 72 -12.65 7.77 -5.42
C SER A 72 -13.89 8.32 -4.72
N ASP A 73 -14.36 7.67 -3.66
CA ASP A 73 -15.52 8.09 -2.86
C ASP A 73 -15.28 9.45 -2.19
N GLU A 74 -14.07 9.67 -1.65
CA GLU A 74 -13.68 10.92 -1.00
C GLU A 74 -13.55 12.10 -1.98
N SER A 75 -12.96 11.85 -3.14
CA SER A 75 -12.67 12.91 -4.13
C SER A 75 -13.81 13.18 -5.10
N GLY A 76 -14.69 12.20 -5.34
CA GLY A 76 -15.64 12.19 -6.46
C GLY A 76 -15.01 11.93 -7.83
N ILE A 77 -13.72 11.61 -7.90
CA ILE A 77 -13.03 11.23 -9.14
C ILE A 77 -13.39 9.79 -9.51
N ASP A 78 -13.71 9.54 -10.78
CA ASP A 78 -14.08 8.20 -11.27
C ASP A 78 -13.00 7.16 -10.95
N LEU A 79 -13.40 6.05 -10.35
CA LEU A 79 -12.55 4.92 -9.97
C LEU A 79 -11.69 4.40 -11.13
N LYS A 80 -12.18 4.47 -12.36
CA LYS A 80 -11.44 4.07 -13.58
C LYS A 80 -10.17 4.89 -13.80
N LEU A 81 -10.17 6.17 -13.40
CA LEU A 81 -8.99 7.03 -13.52
C LEU A 81 -7.89 6.61 -12.55
N PHE A 82 -8.25 6.21 -11.34
CA PHE A 82 -7.30 5.60 -10.38
C PHE A 82 -6.69 4.33 -10.97
N GLY A 83 -7.51 3.47 -11.58
CA GLY A 83 -7.03 2.25 -12.24
C GLY A 83 -6.08 2.52 -13.41
N LYS A 84 -6.30 3.57 -14.20
CA LYS A 84 -5.39 3.98 -15.27
C LYS A 84 -4.04 4.42 -14.72
N VAL A 85 -4.03 5.30 -13.73
CA VAL A 85 -2.78 5.78 -13.11
C VAL A 85 -1.97 4.63 -12.51
N GLU A 86 -2.63 3.68 -11.82
CA GLU A 86 -1.98 2.46 -11.32
C GLU A 86 -1.49 1.54 -12.44
N GLY A 87 -2.24 1.46 -13.53
CA GLY A 87 -1.89 0.68 -14.72
C GLY A 87 -0.66 1.20 -15.46
N GLY A 88 -0.22 2.40 -15.15
CA GLY A 88 0.87 3.09 -15.86
C GLY A 88 0.38 3.94 -17.04
N ASP A 89 -0.94 3.94 -17.30
CA ASP A 89 -1.56 4.81 -18.29
C ASP A 89 -1.78 6.19 -17.69
N SER A 90 -1.27 7.23 -18.34
CA SER A 90 -1.52 8.60 -17.93
C SER A 90 -2.93 9.03 -18.34
N VAL A 91 -3.63 9.71 -17.43
CA VAL A 91 -4.93 10.33 -17.74
C VAL A 91 -4.74 11.54 -18.65
N LYS A 92 -3.65 12.28 -18.47
CA LYS A 92 -3.22 13.36 -19.34
C LYS A 92 -1.73 13.19 -19.64
N PRO A 93 -1.35 12.64 -20.84
CA PRO A 93 0.04 12.61 -21.22
C PRO A 93 0.54 14.05 -21.35
N SER A 94 1.39 14.47 -20.42
CA SER A 94 2.11 15.72 -20.54
C SER A 94 3.34 15.47 -21.42
N LEU A 95 3.49 16.20 -22.51
CA LEU A 95 4.70 16.21 -23.33
C LEU A 95 5.95 16.67 -22.56
N PHE A 96 5.76 17.19 -21.34
CA PHE A 96 6.79 17.67 -20.42
C PHE A 96 6.60 17.09 -19.04
N THR A 97 6.59 15.75 -18.89
CA THR A 97 6.57 15.12 -17.55
C THR A 97 7.89 15.36 -16.84
N LYS A 98 8.01 16.52 -16.18
CA LYS A 98 8.86 16.62 -15.01
C LYS A 98 8.34 15.57 -14.01
N SER A 99 9.24 14.79 -13.43
CA SER A 99 8.91 13.86 -12.36
C SER A 99 7.98 14.55 -11.35
N THR A 100 6.75 14.07 -11.24
CA THR A 100 5.72 14.63 -10.38
C THR A 100 5.83 14.01 -9.00
N ILE A 101 6.91 14.36 -8.30
CA ILE A 101 7.15 13.91 -6.93
C ILE A 101 6.00 14.40 -6.06
N TYR A 102 5.37 13.46 -5.35
CA TYR A 102 4.32 13.74 -4.39
C TYR A 102 4.78 14.75 -3.32
N ARG A 103 3.99 15.80 -3.13
CA ARG A 103 4.26 16.90 -2.17
C ARG A 103 3.08 17.18 -1.23
N GLY A 104 2.11 16.30 -1.18
CA GLY A 104 0.95 16.43 -0.29
C GLY A 104 -0.11 17.44 -0.75
N LYS A 105 0.04 18.06 -1.93
CA LYS A 105 -0.92 19.06 -2.44
C LYS A 105 -2.15 18.37 -3.04
N LEU A 106 -3.35 18.84 -2.66
CA LEU A 106 -4.62 18.45 -3.26
C LEU A 106 -5.17 19.60 -4.11
N HIS A 107 -5.70 19.27 -5.28
CA HIS A 107 -6.39 20.20 -6.17
C HIS A 107 -7.90 20.03 -6.02
N GLN A 108 -8.60 21.16 -5.97
CA GLN A 108 -10.06 21.21 -5.81
C GLN A 108 -10.78 20.87 -7.13
N PRO A 109 -12.09 20.53 -7.08
CA PRO A 109 -12.84 20.10 -8.26
C PRO A 109 -12.91 21.12 -9.41
N ASP A 110 -12.76 22.40 -9.12
CA ASP A 110 -12.75 23.49 -10.10
C ASP A 110 -11.39 23.68 -10.80
N SER A 111 -10.35 23.03 -10.30
CA SER A 111 -9.00 23.08 -10.88
C SER A 111 -8.89 22.24 -12.15
N LYS A 112 -8.12 22.74 -13.14
CA LYS A 112 -7.75 21.97 -14.34
C LYS A 112 -6.92 20.71 -14.02
N GLU A 113 -6.23 20.73 -12.89
CA GLU A 113 -5.38 19.66 -12.37
C GLU A 113 -6.16 18.63 -11.54
N PHE A 114 -7.46 18.82 -11.32
CA PHE A 114 -8.27 17.96 -10.46
C PHE A 114 -8.18 16.47 -10.84
N ILE A 115 -8.20 16.15 -12.14
CA ILE A 115 -8.06 14.79 -12.66
C ILE A 115 -6.64 14.48 -13.13
N SER A 116 -5.64 15.24 -12.68
CA SER A 116 -4.24 14.92 -12.97
C SER A 116 -3.78 13.68 -12.21
N ASP A 117 -2.80 12.97 -12.75
CA ASP A 117 -2.24 11.78 -12.11
C ASP A 117 -1.65 12.08 -10.72
N GLU A 118 -1.11 13.29 -10.55
CA GLU A 118 -0.60 13.78 -9.26
C GLU A 118 -1.70 13.93 -8.23
N ASN A 119 -2.83 14.51 -8.62
CA ASN A 119 -3.93 14.71 -7.69
C ASN A 119 -4.61 13.40 -7.34
N ILE A 120 -4.74 12.49 -8.30
CA ILE A 120 -5.22 11.12 -8.09
C ILE A 120 -4.33 10.39 -7.07
N PHE A 121 -3.00 10.50 -7.21
CA PHE A 121 -2.07 9.95 -6.23
C PHE A 121 -2.19 10.65 -4.87
N SER A 122 -2.36 11.97 -4.86
CA SER A 122 -2.52 12.76 -3.62
C SER A 122 -3.76 12.35 -2.82
N TYR A 123 -4.87 12.04 -3.48
CA TYR A 123 -6.06 11.50 -2.79
C TYR A 123 -5.81 10.11 -2.21
N GLN A 124 -5.09 9.23 -2.90
CA GLN A 124 -4.69 7.95 -2.31
C GLN A 124 -3.81 8.15 -1.07
N ALA A 125 -2.84 9.04 -1.15
CA ALA A 125 -1.96 9.36 -0.03
C ALA A 125 -2.72 9.98 1.15
N LYS A 126 -3.72 10.83 0.87
CA LYS A 126 -4.62 11.38 1.91
C LYS A 126 -5.33 10.27 2.66
N ILE A 127 -5.99 9.33 1.96
CA ILE A 127 -6.68 8.21 2.59
C ILE A 127 -5.74 7.39 3.47
N VAL A 128 -4.53 7.10 2.99
CA VAL A 128 -3.52 6.36 3.76
C VAL A 128 -3.15 7.10 5.06
N ASN A 129 -2.95 8.43 5.00
CA ASN A 129 -2.67 9.23 6.19
C ASN A 129 -3.89 9.28 7.15
N ASP A 130 -5.09 9.51 6.64
CA ASP A 130 -6.31 9.58 7.46
C ASP A 130 -6.61 8.26 8.18
N LEU A 131 -6.31 7.12 7.56
CA LEU A 131 -6.41 5.81 8.19
C LEU A 131 -5.39 5.65 9.32
N ALA A 132 -4.16 6.13 9.13
CA ALA A 132 -3.10 6.02 10.13
C ALA A 132 -3.41 6.79 11.42
N GLU A 133 -4.23 7.85 11.34
CA GLU A 133 -4.74 8.56 12.52
C GLU A 133 -5.84 7.77 13.28
N LYS A 134 -6.50 6.82 12.61
CA LYS A 134 -7.67 6.13 13.15
C LYS A 134 -7.37 4.72 13.66
N GLU A 135 -6.47 4.00 12.99
CA GLU A 135 -6.21 2.60 13.29
C GLU A 135 -4.82 2.13 12.84
N SER A 136 -4.36 1.01 13.43
CA SER A 136 -3.22 0.26 12.92
C SER A 136 -3.65 -0.62 11.75
N TYR A 137 -2.80 -0.72 10.72
CA TYR A 137 -3.12 -1.53 9.54
C TYR A 137 -1.90 -2.03 8.78
N VAL A 138 -2.12 -3.09 8.00
CA VAL A 138 -1.22 -3.55 6.95
C VAL A 138 -1.72 -3.05 5.61
N ILE A 139 -0.84 -2.50 4.78
CA ILE A 139 -1.17 -2.03 3.45
C ILE A 139 -0.16 -2.52 2.41
N VAL A 140 -0.65 -2.87 1.22
CA VAL A 140 0.16 -3.46 0.16
C VAL A 140 0.28 -2.55 -1.05
N GLY A 141 1.52 -2.09 -1.33
CA GLY A 141 1.86 -1.29 -2.52
C GLY A 141 1.60 0.21 -2.40
N ARG A 142 1.28 0.87 -3.53
CA ARG A 142 0.84 2.29 -3.66
C ARG A 142 1.84 3.32 -3.16
N CYS A 143 3.14 2.99 -3.18
CA CYS A 143 4.21 3.86 -2.66
C CYS A 143 4.00 4.29 -1.20
N VAL A 144 3.27 3.50 -0.39
CA VAL A 144 2.99 3.86 1.01
C VAL A 144 4.27 3.96 1.84
N ASN A 145 5.29 3.14 1.54
CA ASN A 145 6.62 3.27 2.12
C ASN A 145 7.20 4.69 1.94
N TYR A 146 6.88 5.36 0.84
CA TYR A 146 7.31 6.74 0.58
C TYR A 146 6.36 7.77 1.22
N VAL A 147 5.04 7.56 1.11
CA VAL A 147 4.03 8.46 1.71
C VAL A 147 4.22 8.56 3.22
N MET A 148 4.57 7.45 3.88
CA MET A 148 4.72 7.32 5.33
C MET A 148 6.17 7.37 5.82
N LYS A 149 7.13 7.77 4.96
CA LYS A 149 8.58 7.71 5.29
C LYS A 149 8.97 8.52 6.54
N ASP A 150 8.25 9.61 6.80
CA ASP A 150 8.51 10.52 7.91
C ASP A 150 7.64 10.22 9.15
N ARG A 151 6.76 9.18 9.09
CA ARG A 151 5.93 8.77 10.23
C ARG A 151 6.67 7.75 11.12
N PRO A 152 6.91 8.06 12.40
CA PRO A 152 7.74 7.23 13.29
C PRO A 152 7.25 5.78 13.43
N ASN A 153 5.91 5.59 13.47
CA ASN A 153 5.29 4.28 13.69
C ASN A 153 4.99 3.54 12.37
N THR A 154 5.89 3.63 11.40
CA THR A 154 5.77 2.92 10.13
C THR A 154 6.88 1.91 9.97
N LEU A 155 6.52 0.65 9.68
CA LEU A 155 7.45 -0.39 9.24
C LEU A 155 7.32 -0.58 7.72
N ARG A 156 8.41 -0.30 7.00
CA ARG A 156 8.47 -0.40 5.53
C ARG A 156 9.14 -1.71 5.13
N VAL A 157 8.38 -2.59 4.49
CA VAL A 157 8.83 -3.94 4.12
C VAL A 157 8.86 -4.08 2.60
N PHE A 158 9.89 -4.75 2.08
CA PHE A 158 9.95 -5.21 0.70
C PHE A 158 10.02 -6.73 0.65
N ILE A 159 9.09 -7.38 -0.08
CA ILE A 159 9.08 -8.82 -0.25
C ILE A 159 9.43 -9.16 -1.70
N HIS A 160 10.51 -9.91 -1.87
CA HIS A 160 10.99 -10.41 -3.14
C HIS A 160 11.11 -11.95 -3.12
N ALA A 161 11.31 -12.55 -4.29
CA ALA A 161 11.60 -13.98 -4.40
C ALA A 161 12.43 -14.26 -5.66
N PRO A 162 13.11 -15.43 -5.73
CA PRO A 162 13.78 -15.91 -6.94
C PRO A 162 12.81 -15.97 -8.12
N TRP A 163 13.33 -15.81 -9.33
CA TRP A 163 12.53 -15.77 -10.55
C TRP A 163 11.65 -17.00 -10.73
N GLU A 164 12.24 -18.19 -10.59
CA GLU A 164 11.53 -19.46 -10.74
C GLU A 164 10.36 -19.60 -9.76
N PHE A 165 10.58 -19.27 -8.50
CA PHE A 165 9.53 -19.26 -7.49
C PHE A 165 8.39 -18.31 -7.87
N ARG A 166 8.72 -17.14 -8.39
CA ARG A 166 7.71 -16.14 -8.80
C ARG A 166 6.90 -16.61 -10.00
N VAL A 167 7.55 -17.28 -10.97
CA VAL A 167 6.87 -17.86 -12.14
C VAL A 167 5.92 -18.95 -11.70
N GLU A 168 6.35 -19.87 -10.82
CA GLU A 168 5.52 -20.94 -10.26
C GLU A 168 4.30 -20.37 -9.54
N GLN A 169 4.50 -19.44 -8.61
CA GLN A 169 3.42 -18.78 -7.87
C GLN A 169 2.48 -17.95 -8.75
N ALA A 170 2.97 -17.43 -9.85
CA ALA A 170 2.13 -16.70 -10.81
C ALA A 170 1.29 -17.68 -11.65
N SER A 171 1.82 -18.85 -12.00
CA SER A 171 1.10 -19.87 -12.79
C SER A 171 -0.15 -20.41 -12.10
N GLU A 172 -0.21 -20.36 -10.77
CA GLU A 172 -1.41 -20.72 -10.01
C GLU A 172 -2.58 -19.73 -10.20
N LYS A 173 -2.29 -18.50 -10.66
CA LYS A 173 -3.25 -17.39 -10.72
C LYS A 173 -3.48 -16.84 -12.11
N ILE A 174 -2.55 -17.08 -13.01
CA ILE A 174 -2.55 -16.58 -14.39
C ILE A 174 -2.57 -17.76 -15.33
N SER A 175 -3.60 -17.86 -16.16
CA SER A 175 -3.67 -18.87 -17.23
C SER A 175 -2.79 -18.44 -18.39
N GLY A 176 -2.09 -19.38 -19.01
CA GLY A 176 -1.25 -19.14 -20.19
C GLY A 176 0.01 -20.01 -20.18
N SER A 177 0.83 -19.87 -21.20
CA SER A 177 2.12 -20.54 -21.28
C SER A 177 3.10 -19.93 -20.26
N ARG A 178 4.16 -20.67 -19.94
CA ARG A 178 5.25 -20.14 -19.11
C ARG A 178 5.79 -18.81 -19.65
N GLU A 179 5.95 -18.72 -20.96
CA GLU A 179 6.43 -17.51 -21.64
C GLU A 179 5.49 -16.31 -21.42
N ASP A 180 4.17 -16.52 -21.46
CA ASP A 180 3.18 -15.48 -21.19
C ASP A 180 3.26 -15.00 -19.74
N ILE A 181 3.44 -15.92 -18.81
CA ILE A 181 3.60 -15.60 -17.39
C ILE A 181 4.88 -14.79 -17.14
N GLU A 182 5.99 -15.19 -17.73
CA GLU A 182 7.27 -14.47 -17.65
C GLU A 182 7.16 -13.05 -18.23
N LYS A 183 6.54 -12.88 -19.40
CA LYS A 183 6.25 -11.58 -20.00
C LYS A 183 5.38 -10.71 -19.08
N PHE A 184 4.36 -11.31 -18.47
CA PHE A 184 3.51 -10.62 -17.51
C PHE A 184 4.31 -10.13 -16.30
N LEU A 185 5.16 -10.97 -15.70
CA LEU A 185 5.97 -10.62 -14.54
C LEU A 185 6.93 -9.45 -14.83
N LEU A 186 7.61 -9.50 -15.99
CA LEU A 186 8.49 -8.42 -16.43
C LEU A 186 7.72 -7.10 -16.63
N LYS A 187 6.56 -7.17 -17.28
CA LYS A 187 5.70 -6.00 -17.52
C LYS A 187 5.18 -5.41 -16.19
N ASP A 188 4.77 -6.25 -15.25
CA ASP A 188 4.26 -5.80 -13.94
C ASP A 188 5.37 -5.16 -13.08
N ASP A 189 6.58 -5.74 -13.05
CA ASP A 189 7.71 -5.16 -12.34
C ASP A 189 8.11 -3.81 -12.94
N LYS A 190 8.18 -3.72 -14.29
CA LYS A 190 8.47 -2.46 -14.99
C LYS A 190 7.42 -1.39 -14.66
N ARG A 191 6.14 -1.74 -14.71
CA ARG A 191 5.03 -0.85 -14.35
C ARG A 191 5.16 -0.31 -12.91
N LYS A 192 5.49 -1.18 -11.95
CA LYS A 192 5.69 -0.77 -10.53
C LYS A 192 6.89 0.14 -10.36
N GLN A 193 8.01 -0.15 -11.06
CA GLN A 193 9.20 0.70 -11.05
C GLN A 193 8.91 2.09 -11.62
N GLU A 194 8.20 2.16 -12.76
CA GLU A 194 7.81 3.42 -13.40
C GLU A 194 6.84 4.23 -12.53
N TYR A 195 5.82 3.58 -11.95
CA TYR A 195 4.89 4.20 -11.01
C TYR A 195 5.61 4.77 -9.79
N TYR A 196 6.48 3.97 -9.17
CA TYR A 196 7.26 4.41 -8.01
C TYR A 196 8.17 5.59 -8.37
N ARG A 197 8.96 5.48 -9.44
CA ARG A 197 9.84 6.55 -9.91
C ARG A 197 9.07 7.84 -10.19
N ARG A 198 7.90 7.72 -10.80
CA ARG A 198 7.07 8.87 -11.14
C ARG A 198 6.66 9.69 -9.94
N PHE A 199 6.16 9.05 -8.89
CA PHE A 199 5.60 9.74 -7.73
C PHE A 199 6.59 9.98 -6.58
N THR A 200 7.71 9.27 -6.56
CA THR A 200 8.70 9.38 -5.48
C THR A 200 10.05 9.92 -5.93
N GLY A 201 10.35 9.84 -7.22
CA GLY A 201 11.67 10.14 -7.77
C GLY A 201 12.72 9.06 -7.49
N GLY A 202 12.39 8.05 -6.68
CA GLY A 202 13.31 7.00 -6.23
C GLY A 202 13.27 5.72 -7.07
N THR A 203 14.03 4.72 -6.61
CA THR A 203 14.11 3.38 -7.20
C THR A 203 13.31 2.40 -6.34
N TRP A 204 12.32 1.74 -6.93
CA TRP A 204 11.37 0.90 -6.22
C TRP A 204 11.99 -0.27 -5.44
N ASN A 205 12.98 -0.94 -6.00
CA ASN A 205 13.64 -2.09 -5.40
C ASN A 205 14.97 -1.75 -4.71
N ASP A 206 15.20 -0.49 -4.39
CA ASP A 206 16.34 -0.06 -3.59
C ASP A 206 16.05 -0.36 -2.11
N ALA A 207 16.91 -1.21 -1.52
CA ALA A 207 16.79 -1.65 -0.12
C ALA A 207 16.78 -0.48 0.88
N THR A 208 17.40 0.64 0.56
CA THR A 208 17.47 1.84 1.43
C THR A 208 16.09 2.50 1.64
N ASN A 209 15.09 2.17 0.80
CA ASN A 209 13.72 2.65 0.95
C ASN A 209 12.90 1.83 1.96
N TYR A 210 13.48 0.77 2.56
CA TYR A 210 12.77 -0.19 3.40
C TYR A 210 13.54 -0.46 4.68
N ASP A 211 12.81 -0.78 5.74
CA ASP A 211 13.36 -1.17 7.03
C ASP A 211 13.65 -2.67 7.11
N LEU A 212 12.98 -3.45 6.24
CA LEU A 212 13.12 -4.91 6.16
C LEU A 212 12.91 -5.41 4.73
N CYS A 213 13.86 -6.21 4.22
CA CYS A 213 13.74 -6.87 2.91
C CYS A 213 13.76 -8.39 3.11
N LEU A 214 12.74 -9.10 2.60
CA LEU A 214 12.55 -10.54 2.81
C LEU A 214 12.50 -11.30 1.50
N ASN A 215 13.23 -12.44 1.46
CA ASN A 215 13.17 -13.40 0.37
C ASN A 215 12.19 -14.51 0.70
N SER A 216 10.95 -14.38 0.23
CA SER A 216 9.88 -15.36 0.51
C SER A 216 10.07 -16.74 -0.14
N GLY A 217 10.85 -16.81 -1.23
CA GLY A 217 11.21 -18.09 -1.83
C GLY A 217 12.16 -18.92 -0.98
N LYS A 218 12.90 -18.28 -0.05
CA LYS A 218 13.76 -18.98 0.93
C LYS A 218 13.05 -19.22 2.25
N LEU A 219 12.24 -18.26 2.71
CA LEU A 219 11.63 -18.32 4.03
C LEU A 219 10.25 -19.03 4.04
N GLY A 220 9.51 -18.96 2.93
CA GLY A 220 8.08 -19.23 2.94
C GLY A 220 7.28 -18.03 3.48
N PHE A 221 5.95 -18.08 3.31
CA PHE A 221 5.09 -16.93 3.64
C PHE A 221 4.90 -16.78 5.15
N GLU A 222 4.77 -17.88 5.88
CA GLU A 222 4.60 -17.92 7.33
C GLU A 222 5.80 -17.28 8.04
N LYS A 223 7.01 -17.71 7.70
CA LYS A 223 8.24 -17.16 8.30
C LYS A 223 8.49 -15.72 7.89
N CYS A 224 8.03 -15.28 6.71
CA CYS A 224 8.04 -13.87 6.37
C CYS A 224 7.15 -13.05 7.30
N ALA A 225 5.94 -13.54 7.61
CA ALA A 225 5.05 -12.88 8.57
C ALA A 225 5.65 -12.85 9.99
N GLU A 226 6.27 -13.95 10.43
CA GLU A 226 6.97 -14.03 11.72
C GLU A 226 8.16 -13.06 11.80
N ALA A 227 8.95 -12.93 10.72
CA ALA A 227 10.06 -12.01 10.67
C ALA A 227 9.59 -10.53 10.75
N ILE A 228 8.47 -10.20 10.10
CA ILE A 228 7.87 -8.86 10.19
C ILE A 228 7.38 -8.61 11.62
N GLU A 229 6.72 -9.57 12.26
CA GLU A 229 6.28 -9.46 13.65
C GLU A 229 7.47 -9.27 14.60
N ALA A 230 8.55 -10.04 14.43
CA ALA A 230 9.77 -9.87 15.22
C ALA A 230 10.39 -8.48 15.03
N GLN A 231 10.40 -7.95 13.81
CA GLN A 231 10.87 -6.60 13.54
C GLN A 231 10.00 -5.54 14.21
N LEU A 232 8.69 -5.72 14.25
CA LEU A 232 7.77 -4.82 14.99
C LEU A 232 8.10 -4.80 16.47
N LYS A 233 8.40 -5.97 17.07
CA LYS A 233 8.82 -6.08 18.48
C LYS A 233 10.12 -5.34 18.73
N ILE A 234 11.09 -5.44 17.82
CA ILE A 234 12.36 -4.74 17.93
C ILE A 234 12.20 -3.23 17.82
N MET A 235 11.42 -2.76 16.84
CA MET A 235 11.28 -1.32 16.56
C MET A 235 10.35 -0.61 17.53
N PHE A 236 9.28 -1.27 17.96
CA PHE A 236 8.21 -0.64 18.73
C PHE A 236 7.99 -1.25 20.11
N GLY A 237 8.83 -2.22 20.54
CA GLY A 237 8.79 -2.81 21.89
C GLY A 237 7.61 -3.74 22.15
N LYS A 238 7.08 -4.37 21.11
CA LYS A 238 5.83 -5.17 21.21
C LYS A 238 5.93 -6.49 20.50
#